data_c4a3e596be52d2a602fbe4fed0f109cf
#
_entry.id   c4a3e596be52d2a602fbe4fed0f109cf
#
_cell.length_a   1.000
_cell.length_b   1.000
_cell.length_c   1.000
_cell.angle_alpha   90.00
_cell.angle_beta   90.00
_cell.angle_gamma   90.00
#
_symmetry.space_group_name_H-M   'P 1'
#
loop_
_entity.id
_entity.type
_entity.pdbx_description
1 polymer ?
#
loop_
_entity_poly.entity_id
_entity_poly.type
_entity_poly.pdbx_seq_one_letter_code
_entity_poly.pdbx_strand_id
1 'polypeptide(L)'
;MNDSLKLNMFFPSELLSITSVDYDDSSIHIKMQSKTHSCKCPECGQETETYHGTYLRKVQDLPILGKTARLHITAHEYVCNNRSCSKVTFVEDFDGFLSYYGRMTERCADFVCMLAMENSCERCARICRAMKLQISGDSVIRLLTKRYRLHPVAKCGSAIGVDDFAFKKRHTYGTIIVDEATHRPVAILDGMTLKEWLKNNKHVKTVTRDRASAYSSAIQEILPDAMQIADRFHLHQNLLEAVKSTVNSVIPVNVRIPVDYGTSETATVAGELCKKNSL
;
A
#
# COMPACT_ATOMS: atom_id res chain seq x y z
N MET A 1 34.38 -34.55 2.57
CA MET A 1 32.97 -34.38 3.04
C MET A 1 32.46 -33.08 2.41
N ASN A 2 31.68 -33.18 1.36
CA ASN A 2 31.11 -31.99 0.73
C ASN A 2 29.92 -31.50 1.57
N ASP A 3 30.18 -30.55 2.43
CA ASP A 3 29.13 -29.66 2.96
C ASP A 3 28.73 -28.64 1.88
N SER A 4 28.18 -29.13 0.78
CA SER A 4 27.41 -28.29 -0.08
C SER A 4 26.19 -27.88 0.75
N LEU A 5 26.27 -26.68 1.37
CA LEU A 5 25.09 -26.03 1.96
C LEU A 5 23.94 -26.31 1.00
N LYS A 6 22.87 -26.96 1.51
CA LYS A 6 21.70 -27.28 0.70
C LYS A 6 20.91 -25.98 0.46
N LEU A 7 21.50 -25.04 -0.32
CA LEU A 7 20.87 -23.79 -0.74
C LEU A 7 19.50 -24.05 -1.38
N ASN A 8 19.31 -25.25 -1.91
CA ASN A 8 18.02 -25.71 -2.45
C ASN A 8 16.87 -25.59 -1.46
N MET A 9 17.13 -25.60 -0.13
CA MET A 9 16.07 -25.40 0.86
C MET A 9 15.44 -24.00 0.83
N PHE A 10 16.12 -22.99 0.27
CA PHE A 10 15.63 -21.63 0.19
C PHE A 10 14.86 -21.32 -1.11
N PHE A 11 14.83 -22.28 -2.03
CA PHE A 11 14.23 -22.14 -3.36
C PHE A 11 13.33 -23.34 -3.65
N PRO A 12 12.36 -23.24 -4.58
CA PRO A 12 11.49 -24.36 -4.95
C PRO A 12 12.30 -25.44 -5.69
N SER A 13 12.89 -26.35 -4.93
CA SER A 13 13.77 -27.42 -5.45
C SER A 13 13.07 -28.39 -6.38
N GLU A 14 11.76 -28.46 -6.35
CA GLU A 14 10.90 -29.21 -7.27
C GLU A 14 10.97 -28.63 -8.69
N LEU A 15 10.96 -27.29 -8.79
CA LEU A 15 10.87 -26.54 -10.05
C LEU A 15 12.24 -26.12 -10.59
N LEU A 16 13.20 -25.84 -9.70
CA LEU A 16 14.47 -25.20 -10.03
C LEU A 16 15.65 -25.97 -9.43
N SER A 17 16.75 -26.04 -10.16
CA SER A 17 18.06 -26.49 -9.67
C SER A 17 19.06 -25.35 -9.70
N ILE A 18 19.87 -25.20 -8.64
CA ILE A 18 20.98 -24.26 -8.60
C ILE A 18 22.15 -24.88 -9.36
N THR A 19 22.68 -24.15 -10.35
CA THR A 19 23.81 -24.57 -11.17
C THR A 19 25.13 -23.95 -10.71
N SER A 20 25.11 -22.68 -10.30
CA SER A 20 26.28 -22.00 -9.68
C SER A 20 25.86 -20.87 -8.80
N VAL A 21 26.76 -20.50 -7.88
CA VAL A 21 26.64 -19.30 -7.02
C VAL A 21 27.94 -18.54 -7.14
N ASP A 22 27.87 -17.34 -7.69
CA ASP A 22 28.97 -16.40 -7.81
C ASP A 22 28.71 -15.20 -6.88
N TYR A 23 29.72 -14.65 -6.25
CA TYR A 23 29.53 -13.49 -5.35
C TYR A 23 30.74 -12.55 -5.40
N ASP A 24 30.45 -11.27 -5.12
CA ASP A 24 31.43 -10.22 -4.89
C ASP A 24 31.12 -9.50 -3.55
N ASP A 25 31.77 -8.35 -3.29
CA ASP A 25 31.58 -7.61 -2.05
C ASP A 25 30.17 -7.02 -1.90
N SER A 26 29.45 -6.82 -2.99
CA SER A 26 28.16 -6.09 -3.04
C SER A 26 26.98 -6.96 -3.47
N SER A 27 27.24 -8.08 -4.13
CA SER A 27 26.18 -8.88 -4.76
C SER A 27 26.44 -10.38 -4.71
N ILE A 28 25.36 -11.15 -4.80
CA ILE A 28 25.33 -12.60 -4.93
C ILE A 28 24.50 -12.92 -6.17
N HIS A 29 25.09 -13.67 -7.09
CA HIS A 29 24.49 -14.12 -8.34
C HIS A 29 24.25 -15.63 -8.28
N ILE A 30 22.98 -16.03 -8.26
CA ILE A 30 22.58 -17.44 -8.21
C ILE A 30 22.06 -17.83 -9.59
N LYS A 31 22.76 -18.72 -10.27
CA LYS A 31 22.33 -19.29 -11.54
C LYS A 31 21.47 -20.51 -11.27
N MET A 32 20.32 -20.56 -11.93
CA MET A 32 19.32 -21.60 -11.74
C MET A 32 18.82 -22.07 -13.10
N GLN A 33 18.43 -23.34 -13.15
CA GLN A 33 17.84 -23.96 -14.34
C GLN A 33 16.50 -24.58 -13.98
N SER A 34 15.53 -24.45 -14.85
CA SER A 34 14.25 -25.13 -14.74
C SER A 34 14.41 -26.65 -14.83
N LYS A 35 13.59 -27.37 -14.06
CA LYS A 35 13.44 -28.81 -14.04
C LYS A 35 12.10 -29.28 -14.63
N THR A 36 11.25 -28.32 -15.04
CA THR A 36 9.93 -28.66 -15.57
C THR A 36 10.02 -29.26 -16.96
N HIS A 37 9.14 -30.22 -17.24
CA HIS A 37 9.04 -30.90 -18.55
C HIS A 37 7.71 -30.58 -19.25
N SER A 38 6.74 -30.08 -18.55
CA SER A 38 5.44 -29.60 -19.07
C SER A 38 5.03 -28.28 -18.46
N CYS A 39 4.17 -27.54 -19.14
CA CYS A 39 3.64 -26.29 -18.63
C CYS A 39 2.23 -26.04 -19.19
N LYS A 40 1.38 -25.35 -18.41
CA LYS A 40 0.05 -24.95 -18.85
C LYS A 40 0.10 -23.62 -19.55
N CYS A 41 -0.55 -23.51 -20.70
CA CYS A 41 -0.70 -22.26 -21.42
C CYS A 41 -1.45 -21.23 -20.54
N PRO A 42 -0.92 -20.01 -20.33
CA PRO A 42 -1.52 -19.02 -19.45
C PRO A 42 -2.86 -18.48 -19.98
N GLU A 43 -3.19 -18.71 -21.24
CA GLU A 43 -4.42 -18.20 -21.86
C GLU A 43 -5.53 -19.26 -21.96
N CYS A 44 -5.24 -20.45 -22.45
CA CYS A 44 -6.23 -21.50 -22.63
C CYS A 44 -6.16 -22.61 -21.59
N GLY A 45 -5.15 -22.63 -20.72
CA GLY A 45 -4.99 -23.64 -19.67
C GLY A 45 -4.55 -25.02 -20.17
N GLN A 46 -4.40 -25.23 -21.50
CA GLN A 46 -3.96 -26.52 -22.05
C GLN A 46 -2.53 -26.81 -21.66
N GLU A 47 -2.28 -28.00 -21.15
CA GLU A 47 -0.92 -28.48 -20.84
C GLU A 47 -0.19 -28.92 -22.12
N THR A 48 1.10 -28.56 -22.16
CA THR A 48 1.97 -28.92 -23.29
C THR A 48 3.36 -29.31 -22.80
N GLU A 49 3.95 -30.27 -23.48
CA GLU A 49 5.37 -30.70 -23.35
C GLU A 49 6.20 -30.24 -24.54
N THR A 50 5.58 -29.55 -25.50
CA THR A 50 6.24 -29.12 -26.73
C THR A 50 7.19 -27.97 -26.44
N TYR A 51 8.46 -28.35 -26.26
CA TYR A 51 9.56 -27.44 -25.98
C TYR A 51 9.89 -26.58 -27.21
N HIS A 52 10.02 -25.26 -27.01
CA HIS A 52 10.41 -24.33 -28.06
C HIS A 52 11.85 -23.81 -27.89
N GLY A 53 12.25 -23.51 -26.67
CA GLY A 53 13.57 -22.96 -26.40
C GLY A 53 13.80 -22.61 -24.93
N THR A 54 14.89 -21.89 -24.68
CA THR A 54 15.19 -21.35 -23.34
C THR A 54 15.11 -19.82 -23.31
N TYR A 55 14.73 -19.31 -22.17
CA TYR A 55 14.66 -17.87 -21.90
C TYR A 55 15.36 -17.53 -20.58
N LEU A 56 16.31 -16.61 -20.61
CA LEU A 56 17.03 -16.17 -19.42
C LEU A 56 16.25 -15.08 -18.69
N ARG A 57 15.81 -15.34 -17.46
CA ARG A 57 15.20 -14.37 -16.55
C ARG A 57 16.22 -13.85 -15.55
N LYS A 58 16.31 -12.53 -15.44
CA LYS A 58 17.10 -11.87 -14.40
C LYS A 58 16.14 -11.31 -13.35
N VAL A 59 16.17 -11.86 -12.15
CA VAL A 59 15.22 -11.61 -11.08
C VAL A 59 15.94 -11.13 -9.83
N GLN A 60 15.38 -10.14 -9.15
CA GLN A 60 15.86 -9.71 -7.86
C GLN A 60 15.17 -10.48 -6.74
N ASP A 61 15.94 -10.87 -5.73
CA ASP A 61 15.42 -11.51 -4.53
C ASP A 61 15.75 -10.68 -3.28
N LEU A 62 15.28 -11.10 -2.13
CA LEU A 62 15.64 -10.50 -0.85
C LEU A 62 17.17 -10.51 -0.67
N PRO A 63 17.74 -9.45 -0.10
CA PRO A 63 19.18 -9.38 0.15
C PRO A 63 19.67 -10.51 1.06
N ILE A 64 20.84 -11.03 0.77
CA ILE A 64 21.47 -12.07 1.57
C ILE A 64 22.71 -11.48 2.24
N LEU A 65 22.74 -11.47 3.57
CA LEU A 65 23.87 -10.94 4.37
C LEU A 65 24.31 -9.52 3.97
N GLY A 66 23.33 -8.65 3.67
CA GLY A 66 23.57 -7.26 3.27
C GLY A 66 24.06 -7.08 1.83
N LYS A 67 24.09 -8.14 1.02
CA LYS A 67 24.43 -8.13 -0.41
C LYS A 67 23.17 -8.23 -1.27
N THR A 68 23.16 -7.56 -2.42
CA THR A 68 22.08 -7.69 -3.41
C THR A 68 22.01 -9.12 -3.93
N ALA A 69 20.85 -9.77 -3.88
CA ALA A 69 20.66 -11.11 -4.46
C ALA A 69 20.06 -11.01 -5.87
N ARG A 70 20.72 -11.60 -6.84
CA ARG A 70 20.32 -11.68 -8.25
C ARG A 70 20.19 -13.13 -8.69
N LEU A 71 18.99 -13.52 -9.11
CA LEU A 71 18.72 -14.83 -9.66
C LEU A 71 18.78 -14.77 -11.18
N HIS A 72 19.53 -15.67 -11.79
CA HIS A 72 19.65 -15.86 -13.22
C HIS A 72 19.01 -17.21 -13.56
N ILE A 73 17.74 -17.20 -13.95
CA ILE A 73 16.93 -18.40 -14.14
C ILE A 73 16.85 -18.69 -15.63
N THR A 74 17.42 -19.81 -16.06
CA THR A 74 17.19 -20.37 -17.40
C THR A 74 15.87 -21.12 -17.38
N ALA A 75 14.83 -20.44 -17.88
CA ALA A 75 13.46 -20.92 -17.98
C ALA A 75 13.22 -21.58 -19.35
N HIS A 76 12.24 -22.47 -19.44
CA HIS A 76 11.82 -23.07 -20.67
C HIS A 76 10.72 -22.27 -21.35
N GLU A 77 10.73 -22.27 -22.68
CA GLU A 77 9.67 -21.75 -23.53
C GLU A 77 8.96 -22.90 -24.20
N TYR A 78 7.63 -22.86 -24.24
CA TYR A 78 6.78 -23.93 -24.77
C TYR A 78 5.89 -23.41 -25.89
N VAL A 79 5.44 -24.31 -26.75
CA VAL A 79 4.45 -24.04 -27.82
C VAL A 79 3.05 -24.41 -27.31
N CYS A 80 2.08 -23.56 -27.53
CA CYS A 80 0.70 -23.90 -27.28
C CYS A 80 0.15 -24.78 -28.41
N ASN A 81 -0.25 -25.99 -28.07
CA ASN A 81 -0.79 -26.95 -29.05
C ASN A 81 -2.25 -26.75 -29.39
N ASN A 82 -2.92 -25.79 -28.74
CA ASN A 82 -4.32 -25.43 -29.03
C ASN A 82 -4.38 -24.47 -30.22
N ARG A 83 -4.84 -24.96 -31.37
CA ARG A 83 -4.98 -24.18 -32.60
C ARG A 83 -5.99 -22.99 -32.48
N SER A 84 -6.89 -23.06 -31.52
CA SER A 84 -7.87 -21.99 -31.25
C SER A 84 -7.36 -20.94 -30.25
N CYS A 85 -6.15 -21.12 -29.71
CA CYS A 85 -5.56 -20.19 -28.78
C CYS A 85 -4.79 -19.10 -29.52
N SER A 86 -4.92 -17.85 -29.06
CA SER A 86 -4.18 -16.72 -29.62
C SER A 86 -2.68 -16.79 -29.28
N LYS A 87 -2.31 -17.55 -28.25
CA LYS A 87 -0.92 -17.75 -27.78
C LYS A 87 -0.24 -18.83 -28.61
N VAL A 88 0.87 -18.46 -29.26
CA VAL A 88 1.69 -19.42 -30.03
C VAL A 88 2.77 -20.02 -29.12
N THR A 89 3.56 -19.17 -28.46
CA THR A 89 4.61 -19.59 -27.52
C THR A 89 4.42 -18.85 -26.19
N PHE A 90 4.92 -19.47 -25.12
CA PHE A 90 4.89 -18.87 -23.78
C PHE A 90 6.01 -19.45 -22.91
N VAL A 91 6.49 -18.63 -21.96
CA VAL A 91 7.49 -19.04 -20.97
C VAL A 91 6.78 -19.70 -19.79
N GLU A 92 7.40 -20.70 -19.20
CA GLU A 92 6.90 -21.38 -18.01
C GLU A 92 6.67 -20.41 -16.84
N ASP A 93 5.75 -20.78 -15.97
CA ASP A 93 5.46 -20.08 -14.71
C ASP A 93 6.08 -20.86 -13.54
N PHE A 94 6.54 -20.12 -12.53
CA PHE A 94 7.06 -20.68 -11.29
C PHE A 94 6.12 -20.28 -10.15
N ASP A 95 4.90 -20.84 -10.16
CA ASP A 95 3.82 -20.49 -9.25
C ASP A 95 4.28 -20.41 -7.80
N GLY A 96 3.84 -19.34 -7.11
CA GLY A 96 4.21 -19.03 -5.73
C GLY A 96 5.65 -18.53 -5.53
N PHE A 97 6.53 -18.70 -6.50
CA PHE A 97 7.91 -18.22 -6.41
C PHE A 97 8.18 -16.97 -7.26
N LEU A 98 7.70 -16.94 -8.49
CA LEU A 98 7.97 -15.88 -9.44
C LEU A 98 6.79 -15.67 -10.38
N SER A 99 6.12 -14.55 -10.29
CA SER A 99 4.98 -14.24 -11.15
C SER A 99 5.39 -14.09 -12.62
N TYR A 100 4.44 -14.31 -13.51
CA TYR A 100 4.61 -14.14 -14.94
C TYR A 100 5.13 -12.73 -15.25
N TYR A 101 6.23 -12.65 -16.01
CA TYR A 101 6.99 -11.41 -16.25
C TYR A 101 7.53 -10.68 -14.99
N GLY A 102 7.47 -11.29 -13.80
CA GLY A 102 8.02 -10.72 -12.58
C GLY A 102 9.53 -10.48 -12.67
N ARG A 103 9.99 -9.32 -12.20
CA ARG A 103 11.42 -8.97 -12.09
C ARG A 103 11.97 -9.15 -10.67
N MET A 104 11.13 -9.57 -9.74
CA MET A 104 11.48 -9.93 -8.37
C MET A 104 10.69 -11.16 -7.95
N THR A 105 11.23 -11.92 -7.00
CA THR A 105 10.52 -13.06 -6.41
C THR A 105 9.26 -12.62 -5.68
N GLU A 106 8.28 -13.52 -5.52
CA GLU A 106 7.04 -13.20 -4.80
C GLU A 106 7.32 -12.81 -3.35
N ARG A 107 8.24 -13.50 -2.65
CA ARG A 107 8.62 -13.13 -1.28
C ARG A 107 9.27 -11.74 -1.20
N CYS A 108 10.03 -11.35 -2.21
CA CYS A 108 10.60 -9.99 -2.30
C CYS A 108 9.49 -8.97 -2.56
N ALA A 109 8.54 -9.27 -3.43
CA ALA A 109 7.37 -8.43 -3.70
C ALA A 109 6.49 -8.28 -2.45
N ASP A 110 6.24 -9.35 -1.71
CA ASP A 110 5.47 -9.33 -0.46
C ASP A 110 6.14 -8.48 0.62
N PHE A 111 7.46 -8.60 0.76
CA PHE A 111 8.23 -7.75 1.67
C PHE A 111 8.11 -6.26 1.31
N VAL A 112 8.23 -5.91 0.03
CA VAL A 112 8.06 -4.52 -0.43
C VAL A 112 6.65 -4.02 -0.17
N CYS A 113 5.62 -4.83 -0.45
CA CYS A 113 4.23 -4.48 -0.18
C CYS A 113 3.97 -4.26 1.31
N MET A 114 4.45 -5.14 2.18
CA MET A 114 4.33 -5.01 3.63
C MET A 114 4.98 -3.69 4.12
N LEU A 115 6.18 -3.39 3.65
CA LEU A 115 6.87 -2.15 3.99
C LEU A 115 6.14 -0.90 3.48
N ALA A 116 5.51 -0.99 2.30
CA ALA A 116 4.77 0.10 1.69
C ALA A 116 3.42 0.38 2.37
N MET A 117 2.84 -0.58 3.09
CA MET A 117 1.63 -0.35 3.88
C MET A 117 1.87 0.61 5.07
N GLU A 118 3.09 0.63 5.60
CA GLU A 118 3.48 1.47 6.74
C GLU A 118 4.23 2.75 6.32
N ASN A 119 4.50 2.94 5.03
CA ASN A 119 5.30 4.04 4.54
C ASN A 119 4.77 4.61 3.22
N SER A 120 5.10 5.86 2.90
CA SER A 120 4.90 6.35 1.52
C SER A 120 5.75 5.56 0.53
N CYS A 121 5.31 5.41 -0.71
CA CYS A 121 6.02 4.64 -1.73
C CYS A 121 7.46 5.12 -1.95
N GLU A 122 7.70 6.44 -1.89
CA GLU A 122 9.05 7.00 -1.97
C GLU A 122 9.92 6.66 -0.76
N ARG A 123 9.34 6.70 0.45
CA ARG A 123 10.06 6.30 1.67
C ARG A 123 10.36 4.80 1.65
N CYS A 124 9.40 3.97 1.26
CA CYS A 124 9.58 2.54 1.05
C CYS A 124 10.74 2.28 0.09
N ALA A 125 10.76 2.93 -1.08
CA ALA A 125 11.84 2.77 -2.06
C ALA A 125 13.21 3.19 -1.50
N ARG A 126 13.28 4.24 -0.67
CA ARG A 126 14.54 4.64 -0.01
C ARG A 126 15.02 3.60 1.00
N ILE A 127 14.12 3.05 1.82
CA ILE A 127 14.43 1.98 2.78
C ILE A 127 14.91 0.74 2.02
N CYS A 128 14.18 0.32 0.98
CA CYS A 128 14.57 -0.82 0.13
C CYS A 128 15.99 -0.64 -0.44
N ARG A 129 16.32 0.54 -0.97
CA ARG A 129 17.67 0.82 -1.50
C ARG A 129 18.75 0.76 -0.44
N ALA A 130 18.48 1.27 0.77
CA ALA A 130 19.40 1.14 1.91
C ALA A 130 19.64 -0.34 2.27
N MET A 131 18.61 -1.19 2.10
CA MET A 131 18.70 -2.64 2.28
C MET A 131 19.23 -3.40 1.04
N LYS A 132 19.76 -2.70 0.03
CA LYS A 132 20.27 -3.30 -1.23
C LYS A 132 19.21 -3.90 -2.14
N LEU A 133 17.93 -3.53 -1.97
CA LEU A 133 16.84 -3.80 -2.91
C LEU A 133 16.69 -2.62 -3.88
N GLN A 134 16.81 -2.87 -5.17
CA GLN A 134 16.69 -1.84 -6.20
C GLN A 134 15.23 -1.70 -6.64
N ILE A 135 14.57 -0.65 -6.17
CA ILE A 135 13.18 -0.33 -6.54
C ILE A 135 12.96 1.19 -6.50
N SER A 136 12.11 1.70 -7.37
CA SER A 136 11.62 3.10 -7.37
C SER A 136 10.25 3.22 -6.73
N GLY A 137 9.88 4.42 -6.28
CA GLY A 137 8.53 4.70 -5.75
C GLY A 137 7.42 4.32 -6.75
N ASP A 138 7.59 4.65 -8.04
CA ASP A 138 6.64 4.25 -9.10
C ASP A 138 6.50 2.73 -9.23
N SER A 139 7.60 1.99 -9.06
CA SER A 139 7.55 0.52 -9.10
C SER A 139 6.83 -0.05 -7.88
N VAL A 140 6.97 0.59 -6.72
CA VAL A 140 6.20 0.25 -5.51
C VAL A 140 4.71 0.47 -5.75
N ILE A 141 4.32 1.63 -6.33
CA ILE A 141 2.91 1.92 -6.67
C ILE A 141 2.36 0.85 -7.62
N ARG A 142 3.09 0.53 -8.71
CA ARG A 142 2.67 -0.51 -9.67
C ARG A 142 2.50 -1.88 -9.02
N LEU A 143 3.38 -2.23 -8.09
CA LEU A 143 3.31 -3.47 -7.35
C LEU A 143 2.06 -3.53 -6.46
N LEU A 144 1.81 -2.48 -5.67
CA LEU A 144 0.60 -2.35 -4.84
C LEU A 144 -0.67 -2.41 -5.69
N THR A 145 -0.70 -1.70 -6.83
CA THR A 145 -1.85 -1.70 -7.75
C THR A 145 -2.10 -3.10 -8.32
N LYS A 146 -1.03 -3.83 -8.69
CA LYS A 146 -1.16 -5.22 -9.16
C LYS A 146 -1.76 -6.11 -8.06
N ARG A 147 -1.26 -6.01 -6.82
CA ARG A 147 -1.76 -6.78 -5.67
C ARG A 147 -3.21 -6.42 -5.34
N TYR A 148 -3.55 -5.12 -5.35
CA TYR A 148 -4.92 -4.66 -5.12
C TYR A 148 -5.91 -5.24 -6.15
N ARG A 149 -5.54 -5.30 -7.43
CA ARG A 149 -6.39 -5.87 -8.48
C ARG A 149 -6.67 -7.37 -8.33
N LEU A 150 -5.81 -8.09 -7.63
CA LEU A 150 -5.99 -9.52 -7.34
C LEU A 150 -6.93 -9.77 -6.15
N HIS A 151 -7.22 -8.73 -5.36
CA HIS A 151 -8.13 -8.83 -4.23
C HIS A 151 -9.44 -8.12 -4.56
N PRO A 152 -10.59 -8.78 -4.44
CA PRO A 152 -11.88 -8.14 -4.65
C PRO A 152 -12.05 -7.00 -3.63
N VAL A 153 -12.59 -5.87 -4.09
CA VAL A 153 -12.95 -4.76 -3.21
C VAL A 153 -13.96 -5.28 -2.18
N ALA A 154 -13.70 -5.03 -0.91
CA ALA A 154 -14.63 -5.41 0.16
C ALA A 154 -15.98 -4.73 -0.10
N LYS A 155 -17.08 -5.51 -0.07
CA LYS A 155 -18.43 -4.94 -0.12
C LYS A 155 -18.64 -4.15 1.17
N CYS A 156 -19.21 -2.95 1.06
CA CYS A 156 -19.55 -2.19 2.26
C CYS A 156 -20.73 -2.83 2.98
N GLY A 157 -20.72 -2.75 4.31
CA GLY A 157 -21.83 -3.12 5.17
C GLY A 157 -22.96 -2.08 5.16
N SER A 158 -23.85 -2.19 6.13
CA SER A 158 -24.97 -1.26 6.29
C SER A 158 -24.60 0.04 7.00
N ALA A 159 -23.41 0.13 7.58
CA ALA A 159 -22.88 1.31 8.29
C ALA A 159 -21.55 1.74 7.66
N ILE A 160 -21.46 3.01 7.28
CA ILE A 160 -20.27 3.59 6.63
C ILE A 160 -19.87 4.90 7.30
N GLY A 161 -18.57 5.18 7.26
CA GLY A 161 -18.00 6.49 7.57
C GLY A 161 -17.64 7.23 6.27
N VAL A 162 -17.90 8.53 6.24
CA VAL A 162 -17.58 9.41 5.11
C VAL A 162 -16.75 10.58 5.62
N ASP A 163 -15.58 10.78 5.04
CA ASP A 163 -14.67 11.86 5.40
C ASP A 163 -13.97 12.44 4.16
N ASP A 164 -13.54 13.70 4.27
CA ASP A 164 -12.76 14.38 3.23
C ASP A 164 -11.27 14.16 3.47
N PHE A 165 -10.53 13.91 2.40
CA PHE A 165 -9.08 13.92 2.47
C PHE A 165 -8.47 14.72 1.31
N ALA A 166 -7.30 15.29 1.55
CA ALA A 166 -6.60 16.06 0.55
C ALA A 166 -5.59 15.17 -0.20
N PHE A 167 -5.78 14.94 -1.50
CA PHE A 167 -4.75 14.38 -2.39
C PHE A 167 -3.53 15.31 -2.46
N LYS A 168 -3.80 16.62 -2.50
CA LYS A 168 -2.80 17.67 -2.42
C LYS A 168 -3.34 18.81 -1.59
N LYS A 169 -2.69 19.11 -0.46
CA LYS A 169 -3.11 20.19 0.44
C LYS A 169 -3.41 21.48 -0.34
N ARG A 170 -4.59 22.05 -0.16
CA ARG A 170 -5.11 23.28 -0.78
C ARG A 170 -5.41 23.20 -2.29
N HIS A 171 -5.38 22.00 -2.91
CA HIS A 171 -5.64 21.89 -4.34
C HIS A 171 -6.72 20.89 -4.70
N THR A 172 -6.58 19.62 -4.29
CA THR A 172 -7.49 18.55 -4.71
C THR A 172 -7.91 17.76 -3.50
N TYR A 173 -9.22 17.65 -3.30
CA TYR A 173 -9.83 16.88 -2.23
C TYR A 173 -10.58 15.70 -2.85
N GLY A 174 -10.65 14.61 -2.12
CA GLY A 174 -11.47 13.45 -2.41
C GLY A 174 -12.25 13.05 -1.18
N THR A 175 -13.23 12.18 -1.38
CA THR A 175 -14.02 11.62 -0.29
C THR A 175 -13.59 10.16 -0.09
N ILE A 176 -13.27 9.79 1.15
CA ILE A 176 -13.03 8.40 1.53
C ILE A 176 -14.30 7.84 2.17
N ILE A 177 -14.64 6.60 1.79
CA ILE A 177 -15.72 5.86 2.40
C ILE A 177 -15.14 4.63 3.08
N VAL A 178 -15.42 4.46 4.35
CA VAL A 178 -14.93 3.39 5.22
C VAL A 178 -16.12 2.57 5.72
N ASP A 179 -15.99 1.28 5.72
CA ASP A 179 -16.97 0.39 6.37
C ASP A 179 -16.75 0.40 7.89
N GLU A 180 -17.78 0.75 8.65
CA GLU A 180 -17.69 0.90 10.10
C GLU A 180 -17.51 -0.43 10.87
N ALA A 181 -17.93 -1.55 10.28
CA ALA A 181 -17.78 -2.84 10.92
C ALA A 181 -16.37 -3.42 10.76
N THR A 182 -15.77 -3.22 9.60
CA THR A 182 -14.44 -3.77 9.28
C THR A 182 -13.31 -2.75 9.42
N HIS A 183 -13.63 -1.47 9.54
CA HIS A 183 -12.72 -0.31 9.52
C HIS A 183 -11.83 -0.26 8.26
N ARG A 184 -12.32 -0.82 7.15
CA ARG A 184 -11.59 -0.85 5.88
C ARG A 184 -12.15 0.19 4.91
N PRO A 185 -11.31 0.88 4.15
CA PRO A 185 -11.76 1.74 3.08
C PRO A 185 -12.45 0.89 2.00
N VAL A 186 -13.65 1.28 1.60
CA VAL A 186 -14.46 0.62 0.56
C VAL A 186 -14.53 1.44 -0.71
N ALA A 187 -14.31 2.74 -0.64
CA ALA A 187 -14.22 3.60 -1.82
C ALA A 187 -13.39 4.85 -1.55
N ILE A 188 -12.73 5.32 -2.59
CA ILE A 188 -12.12 6.64 -2.67
C ILE A 188 -12.75 7.32 -3.88
N LEU A 189 -13.47 8.42 -3.65
CA LEU A 189 -14.17 9.15 -4.68
C LEU A 189 -13.27 10.28 -5.18
N ASP A 190 -12.76 10.11 -6.39
CA ASP A 190 -12.02 11.11 -7.14
C ASP A 190 -12.85 11.50 -8.36
N GLY A 191 -13.44 12.69 -8.31
CA GLY A 191 -14.36 13.18 -9.36
C GLY A 191 -15.75 12.54 -9.38
N MET A 192 -16.01 11.46 -8.63
CA MET A 192 -17.33 10.89 -8.41
C MET A 192 -17.97 11.56 -7.19
N THR A 193 -19.22 11.96 -7.29
CA THR A 193 -19.94 12.51 -6.16
C THR A 193 -20.41 11.42 -5.19
N LEU A 194 -20.53 11.76 -3.89
CA LEU A 194 -21.11 10.85 -2.90
C LEU A 194 -22.53 10.37 -3.33
N LYS A 195 -23.32 11.25 -3.96
CA LYS A 195 -24.65 10.90 -4.48
C LYS A 195 -24.61 9.75 -5.47
N GLU A 196 -23.68 9.78 -6.43
CA GLU A 196 -23.54 8.72 -7.44
C GLU A 196 -23.15 7.40 -6.81
N TRP A 197 -22.25 7.43 -5.84
CA TRP A 197 -21.84 6.23 -5.12
C TRP A 197 -23.00 5.64 -4.31
N LEU A 198 -23.75 6.46 -3.57
CA LEU A 198 -24.89 6.04 -2.75
C LEU A 198 -26.05 5.45 -3.60
N LYS A 199 -26.26 5.93 -4.84
CA LYS A 199 -27.26 5.32 -5.76
C LYS A 199 -27.00 3.84 -5.99
N ASN A 200 -25.74 3.42 -6.02
CA ASN A 200 -25.33 2.04 -6.20
C ASN A 200 -25.25 1.24 -4.89
N ASN A 201 -25.38 1.92 -3.74
CA ASN A 201 -25.21 1.33 -2.41
C ASN A 201 -26.41 1.62 -1.48
N LYS A 202 -27.64 1.44 -1.99
CA LYS A 202 -28.91 1.74 -1.27
C LYS A 202 -29.14 0.89 -0.02
N HIS A 203 -28.34 -0.14 0.23
CA HIS A 203 -28.41 -0.98 1.42
C HIS A 203 -27.82 -0.33 2.67
N VAL A 204 -27.14 0.82 2.52
CA VAL A 204 -26.57 1.58 3.62
C VAL A 204 -27.70 2.20 4.46
N LYS A 205 -27.63 1.97 5.79
CA LYS A 205 -28.64 2.43 6.76
C LYS A 205 -28.09 3.45 7.73
N THR A 206 -26.76 3.48 7.94
CA THR A 206 -26.12 4.40 8.88
C THR A 206 -24.91 5.03 8.22
N VAL A 207 -24.80 6.35 8.33
CA VAL A 207 -23.67 7.09 7.78
C VAL A 207 -23.09 7.99 8.88
N THR A 208 -21.85 7.72 9.31
CA THR A 208 -21.07 8.64 10.12
C THR A 208 -20.37 9.63 9.19
N ARG A 209 -20.39 10.92 9.52
CA ARG A 209 -19.82 11.99 8.70
C ARG A 209 -19.38 13.17 9.52
N ASP A 210 -18.55 14.01 8.94
CA ASP A 210 -18.28 15.35 9.43
C ASP A 210 -19.55 16.24 9.33
N ARG A 211 -19.45 17.49 9.73
CA ARG A 211 -20.58 18.45 9.68
C ARG A 211 -20.79 19.09 8.31
N ALA A 212 -20.08 18.67 7.25
CA ALA A 212 -20.26 19.28 5.94
C ALA A 212 -21.70 19.15 5.44
N SER A 213 -22.33 20.28 5.15
CA SER A 213 -23.73 20.34 4.69
C SER A 213 -23.94 19.59 3.36
N ALA A 214 -22.89 19.56 2.52
CA ALA A 214 -22.91 18.86 1.24
C ALA A 214 -23.16 17.37 1.40
N TYR A 215 -22.52 16.71 2.38
CA TYR A 215 -22.74 15.29 2.67
C TYR A 215 -24.13 15.04 3.24
N SER A 216 -24.55 15.88 4.19
CA SER A 216 -25.90 15.79 4.75
C SER A 216 -26.97 15.82 3.67
N SER A 217 -26.89 16.80 2.77
CA SER A 217 -27.86 16.96 1.68
C SER A 217 -27.82 15.79 0.71
N ALA A 218 -26.63 15.29 0.36
CA ALA A 218 -26.48 14.15 -0.52
C ALA A 218 -27.08 12.86 0.05
N ILE A 219 -26.85 12.61 1.35
CA ILE A 219 -27.40 11.44 2.04
C ILE A 219 -28.92 11.56 2.15
N GLN A 220 -29.43 12.72 2.57
CA GLN A 220 -30.88 12.96 2.73
C GLN A 220 -31.64 12.77 1.41
N GLU A 221 -31.04 13.15 0.27
CA GLU A 221 -31.67 13.03 -1.05
C GLU A 221 -31.72 11.59 -1.54
N ILE A 222 -30.64 10.80 -1.31
CA ILE A 222 -30.52 9.46 -1.87
C ILE A 222 -30.99 8.37 -0.90
N LEU A 223 -30.76 8.57 0.39
CA LEU A 223 -31.08 7.65 1.48
C LEU A 223 -31.84 8.36 2.59
N PRO A 224 -33.11 8.80 2.37
CA PRO A 224 -33.86 9.61 3.34
C PRO A 224 -34.06 8.90 4.68
N ASP A 225 -34.10 7.56 4.69
CA ASP A 225 -34.30 6.75 5.89
C ASP A 225 -32.99 6.39 6.61
N ALA A 226 -31.84 6.77 6.07
CA ALA A 226 -30.54 6.47 6.69
C ALA A 226 -30.28 7.35 7.90
N MET A 227 -29.85 6.74 9.00
CA MET A 227 -29.40 7.44 10.19
C MET A 227 -28.08 8.15 9.92
N GLN A 228 -28.06 9.47 10.11
CA GLN A 228 -26.83 10.26 10.00
C GLN A 228 -26.26 10.54 11.39
N ILE A 229 -25.01 10.20 11.62
CA ILE A 229 -24.31 10.37 12.89
C ILE A 229 -23.16 11.35 12.67
N ALA A 230 -23.08 12.39 13.51
CA ALA A 230 -21.95 13.32 13.48
C ALA A 230 -20.71 12.65 14.10
N ASP A 231 -19.56 12.80 13.44
CA ASP A 231 -18.29 12.30 13.95
C ASP A 231 -17.90 13.00 15.26
N ARG A 232 -17.61 12.21 16.29
CA ARG A 232 -17.23 12.69 17.62
C ARG A 232 -15.93 13.49 17.61
N PHE A 233 -15.00 13.19 16.73
CA PHE A 233 -13.73 13.91 16.62
C PHE A 233 -13.97 15.37 16.23
N HIS A 234 -14.80 15.62 15.22
CA HIS A 234 -15.17 16.98 14.79
C HIS A 234 -16.00 17.72 15.85
N LEU A 235 -16.85 17.02 16.60
CA LEU A 235 -17.56 17.62 17.73
C LEU A 235 -16.58 18.06 18.82
N HIS A 236 -15.61 17.22 19.17
CA HIS A 236 -14.59 17.52 20.17
C HIS A 236 -13.68 18.68 19.75
N GLN A 237 -13.22 18.70 18.49
CA GLN A 237 -12.43 19.82 17.96
C GLN A 237 -13.18 21.15 18.04
N ASN A 238 -14.43 21.19 17.60
CA ASN A 238 -15.24 22.40 17.65
C ASN A 238 -15.45 22.89 19.10
N LEU A 239 -15.64 21.97 20.04
CA LEU A 239 -15.73 22.31 21.46
C LEU A 239 -14.43 22.94 21.97
N LEU A 240 -13.27 22.30 21.62
CA LEU A 240 -11.95 22.84 21.97
C LEU A 240 -11.70 24.22 21.38
N GLU A 241 -12.09 24.46 20.14
CA GLU A 241 -11.95 25.76 19.49
C GLU A 241 -12.85 26.81 20.15
N ALA A 242 -14.08 26.45 20.48
CA ALA A 242 -14.98 27.35 21.23
C ALA A 242 -14.39 27.69 22.60
N VAL A 243 -13.90 26.72 23.35
CA VAL A 243 -13.24 26.91 24.64
C VAL A 243 -12.01 27.82 24.48
N LYS A 244 -11.13 27.53 23.50
CA LYS A 244 -9.95 28.37 23.22
C LYS A 244 -10.34 29.80 22.88
N SER A 245 -11.36 30.00 22.05
CA SER A 245 -11.83 31.33 21.68
C SER A 245 -12.34 32.09 22.91
N THR A 246 -13.14 31.45 23.78
CA THR A 246 -13.65 32.04 25.00
C THR A 246 -12.52 32.37 25.99
N VAL A 247 -11.59 31.43 26.20
CA VAL A 247 -10.43 31.65 27.07
C VAL A 247 -9.58 32.82 26.57
N ASN A 248 -9.29 32.87 25.26
CA ASN A 248 -8.50 33.94 24.66
C ASN A 248 -9.23 35.32 24.72
N SER A 249 -10.56 35.33 24.74
CA SER A 249 -11.32 36.58 24.89
C SER A 249 -11.34 37.14 26.35
N VAL A 250 -11.15 36.26 27.32
CA VAL A 250 -11.22 36.62 28.77
C VAL A 250 -9.83 36.83 29.36
N ILE A 251 -8.82 36.04 28.91
CA ILE A 251 -7.46 36.19 29.44
C ILE A 251 -6.71 37.28 28.67
N PRO A 252 -6.19 38.31 29.38
CA PRO A 252 -5.41 39.36 28.72
C PRO A 252 -4.14 38.79 28.12
N VAL A 253 -3.71 39.34 26.97
CA VAL A 253 -2.50 38.89 26.21
C VAL A 253 -1.22 38.90 27.06
N ASN A 254 -1.20 39.76 28.10
CA ASN A 254 -0.09 39.86 29.04
C ASN A 254 -0.62 39.64 30.48
N VAL A 255 -0.20 38.54 31.09
CA VAL A 255 -0.45 38.24 32.50
C VAL A 255 0.81 38.57 33.29
N ARG A 256 0.72 39.49 34.22
CA ARG A 256 1.79 39.74 35.21
C ARG A 256 1.67 38.72 36.32
N ILE A 257 2.61 37.80 36.39
CA ILE A 257 2.71 36.83 37.48
C ILE A 257 3.64 37.47 38.51
N PRO A 258 3.16 37.79 39.73
CA PRO A 258 4.02 38.24 40.81
C PRO A 258 4.93 37.05 41.20
N VAL A 259 6.22 37.22 41.01
CA VAL A 259 7.23 36.22 41.44
C VAL A 259 7.70 36.65 42.83
N ASP A 260 7.29 35.90 43.84
CA ASP A 260 7.66 36.15 45.23
C ASP A 260 9.05 35.52 45.50
N TYR A 261 10.12 36.17 45.08
CA TYR A 261 11.47 35.84 45.44
C TYR A 261 12.03 36.85 46.47
N GLY A 262 11.32 37.14 47.56
CA GLY A 262 11.92 37.92 48.65
C GLY A 262 12.62 39.25 48.29
N THR A 263 12.57 39.67 47.00
CA THR A 263 13.01 40.93 46.44
C THR A 263 12.07 41.37 45.36
N SER A 264 11.61 42.58 45.39
CA SER A 264 10.55 43.20 44.60
C SER A 264 10.87 43.39 43.11
N GLU A 265 11.15 42.33 42.36
CA GLU A 265 11.28 42.39 40.90
C GLU A 265 10.14 41.64 40.23
N THR A 266 9.33 42.36 39.45
CA THR A 266 8.30 41.82 38.60
C THR A 266 8.89 41.36 37.25
N ALA A 267 8.85 40.06 36.95
CA ALA A 267 9.23 39.55 35.63
C ALA A 267 7.99 39.60 34.72
N THR A 268 8.14 40.26 33.58
CA THR A 268 7.13 40.25 32.51
C THR A 268 7.41 39.07 31.58
N VAL A 269 6.61 38.02 31.65
CA VAL A 269 6.71 36.91 30.69
C VAL A 269 5.93 37.34 29.43
N ALA A 270 6.65 37.81 28.43
CA ALA A 270 6.07 38.14 27.13
C ALA A 270 5.59 36.85 26.46
N GLY A 271 4.36 36.87 25.92
CA GLY A 271 3.69 35.69 25.34
C GLY A 271 4.31 35.17 24.03
N GLU A 272 5.47 34.51 24.10
CA GLU A 272 6.09 33.78 22.97
C GLU A 272 5.66 32.32 22.86
N LEU A 273 4.82 31.80 23.75
CA LEU A 273 4.41 30.41 23.79
C LEU A 273 3.30 30.02 22.79
N CYS A 274 2.71 30.98 22.08
CA CYS A 274 1.61 30.72 21.15
C CYS A 274 1.98 30.60 19.67
N LYS A 275 3.25 30.70 19.26
CA LYS A 275 3.65 30.68 17.84
C LYS A 275 4.32 29.41 17.34
N LYS A 276 4.40 28.32 18.11
CA LYS A 276 5.14 27.12 17.71
C LYS A 276 4.31 25.88 17.37
N ASN A 277 3.01 25.97 17.18
CA ASN A 277 2.20 24.85 16.73
C ASN A 277 1.32 25.19 15.51
N SER A 278 1.94 25.68 14.45
CA SER A 278 1.35 25.71 13.12
C SER A 278 2.38 25.19 12.12
N LEU A 279 2.49 23.86 12.06
CA LEU A 279 3.04 23.11 10.95
C LEU A 279 2.17 21.88 10.71
#